data_9a07e58e384ca8ae239458f937278f39
#
_entry.id   9a07e58e384ca8ae239458f937278f39
#
_cell.length_a   1.000
_cell.length_b   1.000
_cell.length_c   1.000
_cell.angle_alpha   90.00
_cell.angle_beta   90.00
_cell.angle_gamma   90.00
#
_symmetry.space_group_name_H-M   'P 1'
#
loop_
_entity.id
_entity.type
_entity.pdbx_description
1 polymer ?
#
loop_
_entity_poly.entity_id
_entity_poly.type
_entity_poly.pdbx_seq_one_letter_code
_entity_poly.pdbx_strand_id
1 'polypeptide(L)'
;YPNDNHTEGKILRLRQQYFFSAASIADILQNHLNQYGTLDNLPEKVAIQLNDTHPTVAIPEMMRILLDECSYDWDTAFDICRRVFAYTNHTVMSEALEKWNADIFRSTLPRIWQIVCELDRRCRIELEKAFPGDYGKINYMAILGDNQVRTANICAYVCHAINGVSKLHSEIIKDSVFHDYYLFKPRAFKNVTNGIAYRRWLLASNPGLTGLLEEAIGDGFKQNAAELKKFEKYAGDSVMLEKLGQVKRENKVLFANYLQKATGQLIDPDSIFDCQVKRMHEYKRQHLNALNIAAEYLYLKNNPNAEFTPKTYIFGAKAAPGYYMAKQMIRMICKLGQMIDADPAVRGKLRIVYLEDYCVTLSERLMPASEVSEQISLAGTEASGTGNMKFMLNGAI
;
A
#
# COMPACT_ATOMS: atom_id res chain seq x y z
N TYR A 1 8.04 -8.07 8.58
CA TYR A 1 8.73 -7.07 9.41
C TYR A 1 9.03 -7.65 10.79
N PRO A 2 10.25 -7.42 11.37
CA PRO A 2 10.53 -7.77 12.75
C PRO A 2 9.71 -6.89 13.70
N ASN A 3 9.64 -7.31 14.98
CA ASN A 3 9.10 -6.45 16.01
C ASN A 3 10.10 -5.31 16.30
N ASP A 4 9.81 -4.10 15.84
CA ASP A 4 10.67 -2.92 15.93
C ASP A 4 10.33 -1.99 17.12
N ASN A 5 9.64 -2.50 18.13
CA ASN A 5 9.39 -1.77 19.38
C ASN A 5 10.63 -1.64 20.28
N HIS A 6 11.65 -2.47 20.04
CA HIS A 6 12.91 -2.48 20.77
C HIS A 6 14.09 -2.28 19.81
N THR A 7 15.23 -1.92 20.37
CA THR A 7 16.43 -1.52 19.61
C THR A 7 16.92 -2.63 18.68
N GLU A 8 16.94 -3.89 19.14
CA GLU A 8 17.39 -5.04 18.36
C GLU A 8 16.52 -5.26 17.12
N GLY A 9 15.20 -5.10 17.26
CA GLY A 9 14.28 -5.21 16.14
C GLY A 9 14.46 -4.07 15.13
N LYS A 10 14.73 -2.84 15.57
CA LYS A 10 15.08 -1.72 14.71
C LYS A 10 16.39 -1.97 13.95
N ILE A 11 17.42 -2.45 14.63
CA ILE A 11 18.70 -2.81 14.01
C ILE A 11 18.49 -3.92 12.97
N LEU A 12 17.72 -4.96 13.31
CA LEU A 12 17.42 -6.05 12.38
C LEU A 12 16.68 -5.53 11.14
N ARG A 13 15.68 -4.67 11.31
CA ARG A 13 14.96 -4.05 10.18
C ARG A 13 15.89 -3.21 9.30
N LEU A 14 16.78 -2.40 9.88
CA LEU A 14 17.75 -1.61 9.11
C LEU A 14 18.70 -2.51 8.33
N ARG A 15 19.20 -3.59 8.97
CA ARG A 15 20.05 -4.60 8.29
C ARG A 15 19.33 -5.29 7.13
N GLN A 16 18.06 -5.63 7.30
CA GLN A 16 17.27 -6.23 6.22
C GLN A 16 17.08 -5.28 5.04
N GLN A 17 16.74 -4.00 5.30
CA GLN A 17 16.62 -2.98 4.26
C GLN A 17 17.95 -2.80 3.52
N TYR A 18 19.06 -2.71 4.25
CA TYR A 18 20.39 -2.55 3.65
C TYR A 18 20.82 -3.78 2.86
N PHE A 19 20.70 -4.97 3.43
CA PHE A 19 21.09 -6.23 2.76
C PHE A 19 20.35 -6.39 1.42
N PHE A 20 19.05 -6.22 1.42
CA PHE A 20 18.26 -6.32 0.19
C PHE A 20 18.64 -5.26 -0.84
N SER A 21 18.79 -4.02 -0.41
CA SER A 21 19.19 -2.91 -1.30
C SER A 21 20.59 -3.10 -1.85
N ALA A 22 21.56 -3.48 -1.01
CA ALA A 22 22.94 -3.68 -1.41
C ALA A 22 23.08 -4.83 -2.43
N ALA A 23 22.41 -5.96 -2.18
CA ALA A 23 22.42 -7.09 -3.11
C ALA A 23 21.81 -6.70 -4.47
N SER A 24 20.68 -5.96 -4.44
CA SER A 24 20.03 -5.50 -5.68
C SER A 24 20.89 -4.52 -6.47
N ILE A 25 21.52 -3.55 -5.80
CA ILE A 25 22.41 -2.59 -6.47
C ILE A 25 23.65 -3.29 -7.05
N ALA A 26 24.26 -4.19 -6.28
CA ALA A 26 25.42 -4.95 -6.76
C ALA A 26 25.09 -5.77 -8.00
N ASP A 27 23.95 -6.47 -8.03
CA ASP A 27 23.48 -7.26 -9.16
C ASP A 27 23.21 -6.37 -10.38
N ILE A 28 22.53 -5.24 -10.22
CA ILE A 28 22.25 -4.30 -11.31
C ILE A 28 23.55 -3.76 -11.92
N LEU A 29 24.50 -3.32 -11.10
CA LEU A 29 25.76 -2.76 -11.57
C LEU A 29 26.63 -3.82 -12.24
N GLN A 30 26.71 -5.03 -11.68
CA GLN A 30 27.47 -6.15 -12.25
C GLN A 30 26.91 -6.56 -13.62
N ASN A 31 25.59 -6.69 -13.73
CA ASN A 31 24.93 -7.02 -15.00
C ASN A 31 25.16 -5.93 -16.04
N HIS A 32 25.12 -4.66 -15.65
CA HIS A 32 25.40 -3.55 -16.54
C HIS A 32 26.87 -3.56 -17.01
N LEU A 33 27.83 -3.74 -16.10
CA LEU A 33 29.25 -3.86 -16.43
C LEU A 33 29.52 -5.02 -17.38
N ASN A 34 28.91 -6.17 -17.14
CA ASN A 34 29.05 -7.34 -18.03
C ASN A 34 28.54 -7.08 -19.44
N GLN A 35 27.52 -6.23 -19.58
CA GLN A 35 26.92 -5.92 -20.88
C GLN A 35 27.60 -4.76 -21.59
N TYR A 36 28.00 -3.71 -20.86
CA TYR A 36 28.47 -2.44 -21.46
C TYR A 36 29.94 -2.11 -21.16
N GLY A 37 30.59 -2.76 -20.22
CA GLY A 37 31.97 -2.57 -19.82
C GLY A 37 32.27 -1.26 -19.09
N THR A 38 31.28 -0.41 -18.85
CA THR A 38 31.37 0.87 -18.14
C THR A 38 30.10 1.18 -17.38
N LEU A 39 30.19 2.04 -16.35
CA LEU A 39 29.03 2.59 -15.63
C LEU A 39 28.68 4.02 -16.08
N ASP A 40 29.45 4.63 -16.99
CA ASP A 40 29.22 6.01 -17.43
C ASP A 40 27.86 6.19 -18.11
N ASN A 41 27.44 5.16 -18.85
CA ASN A 41 26.14 5.14 -19.53
C ASN A 41 24.98 4.52 -18.70
N LEU A 42 25.22 4.25 -17.42
CA LEU A 42 24.20 3.66 -16.52
C LEU A 42 22.88 4.46 -16.54
N PRO A 43 22.89 5.82 -16.46
CA PRO A 43 21.66 6.62 -16.47
C PRO A 43 20.83 6.52 -17.76
N GLU A 44 21.41 6.04 -18.84
CA GLU A 44 20.74 5.88 -20.15
C GLU A 44 20.10 4.50 -20.31
N LYS A 45 20.52 3.54 -19.49
CA LYS A 45 20.15 2.13 -19.61
C LYS A 45 19.38 1.59 -18.40
N VAL A 46 19.51 2.25 -17.25
CA VAL A 46 18.95 1.78 -15.97
C VAL A 46 18.10 2.87 -15.34
N ALA A 47 16.91 2.49 -14.92
CA ALA A 47 16.03 3.30 -14.08
C ALA A 47 15.68 2.49 -12.83
N ILE A 48 15.89 3.07 -11.66
CA ILE A 48 15.58 2.44 -10.36
C ILE A 48 14.49 3.23 -9.69
N GLN A 49 13.32 2.58 -9.50
CA GLN A 49 12.19 3.16 -8.81
C GLN A 49 12.18 2.70 -7.36
N LEU A 50 12.37 3.64 -6.43
CA LEU A 50 12.22 3.38 -5.00
C LEU A 50 10.74 3.37 -4.63
N ASN A 51 10.27 2.22 -4.18
CA ASN A 51 8.88 2.03 -3.78
C ASN A 51 8.75 2.30 -2.27
N ASP A 52 8.34 3.50 -1.90
CA ASP A 52 8.42 4.06 -0.56
C ASP A 52 9.87 4.32 -0.10
N THR A 53 10.04 4.62 1.18
CA THR A 53 11.35 4.93 1.79
C THR A 53 12.14 3.71 2.26
N HIS A 54 11.53 2.53 2.25
CA HIS A 54 12.18 1.30 2.75
C HIS A 54 13.50 0.97 2.02
N PRO A 55 13.62 1.14 0.67
CA PRO A 55 14.87 0.90 -0.05
C PRO A 55 15.74 2.16 -0.22
N THR A 56 15.51 3.24 0.51
CA THR A 56 16.26 4.51 0.35
C THR A 56 17.77 4.33 0.50
N VAL A 57 18.20 3.38 1.34
CA VAL A 57 19.64 3.07 1.54
C VAL A 57 20.34 2.58 0.26
N ALA A 58 19.60 2.23 -0.78
CA ALA A 58 20.14 1.94 -2.11
C ALA A 58 20.86 3.15 -2.74
N ILE A 59 20.42 4.38 -2.44
CA ILE A 59 21.08 5.60 -2.94
C ILE A 59 22.50 5.71 -2.39
N PRO A 60 22.72 5.81 -1.06
CA PRO A 60 24.07 5.89 -0.53
C PRO A 60 24.90 4.60 -0.76
N GLU A 61 24.26 3.44 -0.94
CA GLU A 61 24.98 2.23 -1.32
C GLU A 61 25.51 2.29 -2.75
N MET A 62 24.73 2.79 -3.70
CA MET A 62 25.23 3.01 -5.08
C MET A 62 26.38 4.02 -5.06
N MET A 63 26.26 5.12 -4.30
CA MET A 63 27.36 6.06 -4.11
C MET A 63 28.61 5.35 -3.56
N ARG A 64 28.45 4.47 -2.54
CA ARG A 64 29.58 3.73 -1.95
C ARG A 64 30.29 2.88 -3.00
N ILE A 65 29.56 2.12 -3.80
CA ILE A 65 30.16 1.26 -4.85
C ILE A 65 30.90 2.11 -5.88
N LEU A 66 30.26 3.18 -6.37
CA LEU A 66 30.88 4.07 -7.36
C LEU A 66 32.15 4.72 -6.83
N LEU A 67 32.16 5.20 -5.57
CA LEU A 67 33.30 5.87 -4.94
C LEU A 67 34.39 4.88 -4.54
N ASP A 68 34.04 3.84 -3.78
CA ASP A 68 35.01 3.00 -3.07
C ASP A 68 35.48 1.81 -3.93
N GLU A 69 34.66 1.29 -4.84
CA GLU A 69 35.00 0.11 -5.66
C GLU A 69 35.30 0.48 -7.12
N CYS A 70 34.65 1.53 -7.65
CA CYS A 70 34.80 1.93 -9.06
C CYS A 70 35.66 3.19 -9.25
N SER A 71 36.15 3.82 -8.16
CA SER A 71 36.99 5.00 -8.18
C SER A 71 36.44 6.23 -8.92
N TYR A 72 35.11 6.37 -8.97
CA TYR A 72 34.48 7.60 -9.43
C TYR A 72 34.70 8.73 -8.42
N ASP A 73 34.84 9.96 -8.93
CA ASP A 73 34.74 11.12 -8.03
C ASP A 73 33.31 11.35 -7.53
N TRP A 74 33.17 12.17 -6.51
CA TRP A 74 31.85 12.38 -5.87
C TRP A 74 30.83 12.99 -6.82
N ASP A 75 31.22 13.97 -7.62
CA ASP A 75 30.28 14.73 -8.44
C ASP A 75 29.74 13.85 -9.58
N THR A 76 30.60 13.04 -10.20
CA THR A 76 30.22 12.06 -11.21
C THR A 76 29.33 10.96 -10.62
N ALA A 77 29.70 10.39 -9.48
CA ALA A 77 28.89 9.37 -8.81
C ALA A 77 27.50 9.90 -8.42
N PHE A 78 27.45 11.13 -7.93
CA PHE A 78 26.19 11.78 -7.54
C PHE A 78 25.30 12.10 -8.75
N ASP A 79 25.89 12.56 -9.89
CA ASP A 79 25.13 12.78 -11.12
C ASP A 79 24.51 11.46 -11.64
N ILE A 80 25.28 10.38 -11.65
CA ILE A 80 24.76 9.05 -12.00
C ILE A 80 23.58 8.69 -11.11
N CYS A 81 23.72 8.80 -9.78
CA CYS A 81 22.62 8.50 -8.85
C CYS A 81 21.39 9.36 -9.09
N ARG A 82 21.55 10.67 -9.26
CA ARG A 82 20.44 11.60 -9.53
C ARG A 82 19.65 11.26 -10.79
N ARG A 83 20.30 10.72 -11.80
CA ARG A 83 19.68 10.37 -13.08
C ARG A 83 19.06 8.98 -13.09
N VAL A 84 19.52 8.08 -12.23
CA VAL A 84 19.06 6.69 -12.15
C VAL A 84 17.87 6.53 -11.22
N PHE A 85 17.86 7.22 -10.05
CA PHE A 85 16.84 7.01 -9.02
C PHE A 85 15.62 7.89 -9.19
N ALA A 86 14.45 7.27 -9.02
CA ALA A 86 13.15 7.92 -8.84
C ALA A 86 12.45 7.38 -7.60
N TYR A 87 11.52 8.14 -7.02
CA TYR A 87 10.87 7.82 -5.75
C TYR A 87 9.36 7.89 -5.85
N THR A 88 8.69 6.83 -5.39
CA THR A 88 7.23 6.79 -5.22
C THR A 88 6.89 6.95 -3.74
N ASN A 89 6.19 8.02 -3.39
CA ASN A 89 5.66 8.23 -2.04
C ASN A 89 4.29 7.57 -1.88
N HIS A 90 4.04 6.93 -0.73
CA HIS A 90 2.80 6.26 -0.40
C HIS A 90 2.07 6.84 0.81
N THR A 91 2.57 7.92 1.40
CA THR A 91 1.97 8.54 2.59
C THR A 91 1.49 9.96 2.35
N VAL A 92 0.44 10.36 3.04
CA VAL A 92 -0.12 11.72 3.05
C VAL A 92 0.17 12.45 4.36
N MET A 93 0.76 11.78 5.35
CA MET A 93 1.05 12.33 6.68
C MET A 93 2.57 12.45 6.86
N SER A 94 3.06 13.68 7.05
CA SER A 94 4.49 13.94 7.22
C SER A 94 5.10 13.23 8.44
N GLU A 95 4.32 13.05 9.50
CA GLU A 95 4.72 12.32 10.70
C GLU A 95 4.91 10.80 10.47
N ALA A 96 4.30 10.26 9.42
CA ALA A 96 4.43 8.85 9.05
C ALA A 96 5.63 8.56 8.14
N LEU A 97 6.37 9.59 7.71
CA LEU A 97 7.61 9.43 6.95
C LEU A 97 8.67 8.74 7.81
N GLU A 98 9.30 7.69 7.26
CA GLU A 98 10.28 6.89 7.97
C GLU A 98 11.51 7.72 8.35
N LYS A 99 11.94 7.59 9.60
CA LYS A 99 13.13 8.22 10.16
C LYS A 99 13.91 7.20 10.97
N TRP A 100 15.23 7.25 10.88
CA TRP A 100 16.09 6.38 11.66
C TRP A 100 16.85 7.19 12.71
N ASN A 101 16.96 6.65 13.93
CA ASN A 101 17.85 7.22 14.93
C ASN A 101 19.29 7.22 14.38
N ALA A 102 19.97 8.36 14.43
CA ALA A 102 21.30 8.55 13.85
C ALA A 102 22.37 7.64 14.48
N ASP A 103 22.28 7.35 15.78
CA ASP A 103 23.25 6.50 16.47
C ASP A 103 23.10 5.04 16.05
N ILE A 104 21.86 4.56 15.91
CA ILE A 104 21.56 3.21 15.38
C ILE A 104 22.07 3.11 13.94
N PHE A 105 21.78 4.12 13.12
CA PHE A 105 22.19 4.12 11.71
C PHE A 105 23.71 4.12 11.58
N ARG A 106 24.39 5.02 12.31
CA ARG A 106 25.86 5.16 12.33
C ARG A 106 26.56 3.88 12.80
N SER A 107 26.09 3.28 13.90
CA SER A 107 26.70 2.06 14.44
C SER A 107 26.46 0.82 13.59
N THR A 108 25.32 0.76 12.89
CA THR A 108 24.94 -0.40 12.04
C THR A 108 25.57 -0.32 10.65
N LEU A 109 25.64 0.88 10.06
CA LEU A 109 26.06 1.12 8.67
C LEU A 109 27.10 2.26 8.61
N PRO A 110 28.31 2.11 9.18
CA PRO A 110 29.25 3.21 9.38
C PRO A 110 29.73 3.87 8.10
N ARG A 111 29.95 3.12 7.02
CA ARG A 111 30.37 3.71 5.72
C ARG A 111 29.22 4.43 5.05
N ILE A 112 28.04 3.87 5.05
CA ILE A 112 26.82 4.50 4.54
C ILE A 112 26.52 5.79 5.29
N TRP A 113 26.71 5.80 6.61
CA TRP A 113 26.60 7.01 7.43
C TRP A 113 27.52 8.14 6.95
N GLN A 114 28.79 7.86 6.67
CA GLN A 114 29.71 8.87 6.13
C GLN A 114 29.21 9.48 4.82
N ILE A 115 28.68 8.65 3.93
CA ILE A 115 28.11 9.11 2.66
C ILE A 115 26.85 9.95 2.90
N VAL A 116 25.98 9.54 3.82
CA VAL A 116 24.77 10.31 4.19
C VAL A 116 25.14 11.66 4.80
N CYS A 117 26.20 11.74 5.62
CA CYS A 117 26.71 13.02 6.13
C CYS A 117 27.16 13.96 5.02
N GLU A 118 27.87 13.46 4.02
CA GLU A 118 28.30 14.29 2.88
C GLU A 118 27.13 14.68 1.98
N LEU A 119 26.15 13.78 1.78
CA LEU A 119 24.88 14.12 1.10
C LEU A 119 24.14 15.26 1.83
N ASP A 120 24.04 15.20 3.16
CA ASP A 120 23.42 16.26 3.97
C ASP A 120 24.16 17.59 3.84
N ARG A 121 25.50 17.56 3.94
CA ARG A 121 26.34 18.75 3.78
C ARG A 121 26.10 19.44 2.43
N ARG A 122 26.07 18.68 1.35
CA ARG A 122 25.83 19.20 -0.01
C ARG A 122 24.38 19.67 -0.18
N CYS A 123 23.44 18.93 0.35
CA CYS A 123 22.03 19.32 0.38
C CYS A 123 21.84 20.69 1.04
N ARG A 124 22.42 20.91 2.22
CA ARG A 124 22.35 22.20 2.92
C ARG A 124 22.95 23.35 2.13
N ILE A 125 24.07 23.12 1.44
CA ILE A 125 24.72 24.15 0.58
C ILE A 125 23.79 24.53 -0.61
N GLU A 126 23.14 23.56 -1.24
CA GLU A 126 22.20 23.83 -2.32
C GLU A 126 20.92 24.54 -1.81
N LEU A 127 20.43 24.13 -0.64
CA LEU A 127 19.27 24.76 0.01
C LEU A 127 19.55 26.19 0.47
N GLU A 128 20.74 26.48 0.99
CA GLU A 128 21.15 27.87 1.35
C GLU A 128 21.16 28.78 0.14
N LYS A 129 21.61 28.27 -1.03
CA LYS A 129 21.55 29.04 -2.28
C LYS A 129 20.11 29.30 -2.75
N ALA A 130 19.21 28.34 -2.53
CA ALA A 130 17.81 28.44 -2.95
C ALA A 130 16.95 29.27 -1.97
N PHE A 131 17.25 29.20 -0.68
CA PHE A 131 16.50 29.85 0.42
C PHE A 131 17.45 30.57 1.37
N PRO A 132 18.12 31.66 0.93
CA PRO A 132 19.16 32.32 1.72
C PRO A 132 18.62 32.83 3.06
N GLY A 133 19.25 32.44 4.17
CA GLY A 133 18.93 32.88 5.51
C GLY A 133 17.66 32.22 6.13
N ASP A 134 16.97 31.35 5.41
CA ASP A 134 15.83 30.58 5.95
C ASP A 134 16.30 29.28 6.63
N TYR A 135 17.00 29.41 7.73
CA TYR A 135 17.57 28.27 8.47
C TYR A 135 16.50 27.29 8.97
N GLY A 136 15.28 27.76 9.24
CA GLY A 136 14.16 26.92 9.63
C GLY A 136 13.79 25.94 8.54
N LYS A 137 13.59 26.44 7.32
CA LYS A 137 13.29 25.65 6.14
C LYS A 137 14.45 24.71 5.77
N ILE A 138 15.68 25.21 5.76
CA ILE A 138 16.88 24.40 5.47
C ILE A 138 16.98 23.23 6.45
N ASN A 139 16.79 23.47 7.76
CA ASN A 139 16.82 22.40 8.76
C ASN A 139 15.67 21.39 8.60
N TYR A 140 14.48 21.83 8.20
CA TYR A 140 13.35 20.96 7.92
C TYR A 140 13.62 20.05 6.70
N MET A 141 14.18 20.60 5.64
CA MET A 141 14.50 19.88 4.41
C MET A 141 15.79 19.05 4.52
N ALA A 142 16.67 19.32 5.47
CA ALA A 142 17.92 18.62 5.63
C ALA A 142 17.73 17.11 5.87
N ILE A 143 18.68 16.31 5.39
CA ILE A 143 18.69 14.85 5.53
C ILE A 143 18.91 14.45 6.99
N LEU A 144 19.81 15.16 7.68
CA LEU A 144 20.14 14.94 9.08
C LEU A 144 19.55 16.05 9.95
N GLY A 145 18.90 15.69 11.04
CA GLY A 145 18.36 16.64 12.02
C GLY A 145 17.72 15.90 13.20
N ASP A 146 17.73 16.53 14.38
CA ASP A 146 17.11 16.01 15.61
C ASP A 146 17.55 14.57 15.96
N ASN A 147 18.84 14.28 15.78
CA ASN A 147 19.44 12.95 15.92
C ASN A 147 18.75 11.87 15.04
N GLN A 148 18.27 12.25 13.85
CA GLN A 148 17.57 11.37 12.92
C GLN A 148 18.14 11.45 11.50
N VAL A 149 18.10 10.35 10.78
CA VAL A 149 18.23 10.25 9.33
C VAL A 149 16.83 10.26 8.73
N ARG A 150 16.51 11.28 7.94
CA ARG A 150 15.22 11.46 7.28
C ARG A 150 15.27 10.86 5.89
N THR A 151 14.87 9.62 5.76
CA THR A 151 14.99 8.86 4.50
C THR A 151 14.22 9.48 3.35
N ALA A 152 13.03 10.01 3.62
CA ALA A 152 12.25 10.71 2.61
C ALA A 152 12.96 11.97 2.06
N ASN A 153 13.76 12.65 2.90
CA ASN A 153 14.53 13.82 2.48
C ASN A 153 15.72 13.40 1.59
N ILE A 154 16.33 12.23 1.82
CA ILE A 154 17.33 11.67 0.89
C ILE A 154 16.69 11.48 -0.50
N CYS A 155 15.52 10.82 -0.55
CA CYS A 155 14.80 10.61 -1.81
C CYS A 155 14.42 11.93 -2.48
N ALA A 156 13.87 12.89 -1.73
CA ALA A 156 13.45 14.18 -2.26
C ALA A 156 14.61 15.02 -2.78
N TYR A 157 15.78 14.94 -2.14
CA TYR A 157 16.99 15.63 -2.60
C TYR A 157 17.60 14.97 -3.84
N VAL A 158 17.80 13.66 -3.81
CA VAL A 158 18.56 12.95 -4.85
C VAL A 158 17.70 12.60 -6.07
N CYS A 159 16.53 12.02 -5.91
CA CYS A 159 15.75 11.48 -7.02
C CYS A 159 15.36 12.54 -8.06
N HIS A 160 15.44 12.19 -9.36
CA HIS A 160 15.03 13.07 -10.44
C HIS A 160 13.50 13.19 -10.57
N ALA A 161 12.77 12.20 -10.10
CA ALA A 161 11.31 12.19 -10.11
C ALA A 161 10.76 11.68 -8.77
N ILE A 162 9.69 12.33 -8.33
CA ILE A 162 8.95 12.01 -7.10
C ILE A 162 7.48 11.93 -7.49
N ASN A 163 6.85 10.76 -7.36
CA ASN A 163 5.44 10.67 -7.70
C ASN A 163 4.56 10.33 -6.51
N GLY A 164 3.39 10.93 -6.52
CA GLY A 164 2.23 10.46 -5.77
C GLY A 164 1.52 9.32 -6.52
N VAL A 165 0.64 8.61 -5.82
CA VAL A 165 -0.02 7.38 -6.31
C VAL A 165 -1.50 7.57 -6.66
N SER A 166 -1.99 8.81 -6.62
CA SER A 166 -3.26 9.29 -7.16
C SER A 166 -3.16 10.79 -7.45
N LYS A 167 -4.08 11.33 -8.25
CA LYS A 167 -4.10 12.77 -8.54
C LYS A 167 -4.19 13.59 -7.26
N LEU A 168 -5.15 13.28 -6.38
CA LEU A 168 -5.32 13.96 -5.10
C LEU A 168 -4.07 13.84 -4.23
N HIS A 169 -3.50 12.64 -4.10
CA HIS A 169 -2.27 12.44 -3.33
C HIS A 169 -1.11 13.28 -3.88
N SER A 170 -0.97 13.34 -5.21
CA SER A 170 0.09 14.12 -5.85
C SER A 170 -0.03 15.62 -5.56
N GLU A 171 -1.24 16.16 -5.45
CA GLU A 171 -1.44 17.55 -4.99
C GLU A 171 -1.14 17.69 -3.49
N ILE A 172 -1.62 16.79 -2.64
CA ILE A 172 -1.33 16.82 -1.19
C ILE A 172 0.17 16.83 -0.91
N ILE A 173 0.97 16.01 -1.61
CA ILE A 173 2.42 16.00 -1.38
C ILE A 173 3.11 17.30 -1.81
N LYS A 174 2.59 18.02 -2.81
CA LYS A 174 3.10 19.33 -3.22
C LYS A 174 2.66 20.43 -2.25
N ASP A 175 1.43 20.35 -1.74
CA ASP A 175 0.84 21.42 -0.91
C ASP A 175 1.28 21.31 0.56
N SER A 176 1.64 20.12 1.04
CA SER A 176 1.96 19.87 2.45
C SER A 176 3.21 19.04 2.67
N VAL A 177 3.21 17.73 2.34
CA VAL A 177 4.23 16.75 2.78
C VAL A 177 5.64 17.12 2.30
N PHE A 178 5.76 17.55 1.04
CA PHE A 178 7.00 17.97 0.39
C PHE A 178 6.91 19.38 -0.19
N HIS A 179 6.10 20.26 0.40
CA HIS A 179 5.90 21.61 -0.13
C HIS A 179 7.21 22.34 -0.41
N ASP A 180 8.13 22.38 0.55
CA ASP A 180 9.40 23.08 0.38
C ASP A 180 10.29 22.42 -0.69
N TYR A 181 10.26 21.10 -0.80
CA TYR A 181 10.93 20.39 -1.90
C TYR A 181 10.27 20.65 -3.25
N TYR A 182 8.95 20.82 -3.28
CA TYR A 182 8.25 21.23 -4.50
C TYR A 182 8.67 22.63 -4.95
N LEU A 183 8.83 23.58 -4.04
CA LEU A 183 9.36 24.90 -4.34
C LEU A 183 10.83 24.82 -4.86
N PHE A 184 11.62 23.94 -4.30
CA PHE A 184 13.02 23.74 -4.69
C PHE A 184 13.20 23.03 -6.04
N LYS A 185 12.39 21.97 -6.30
CA LYS A 185 12.48 21.11 -7.49
C LYS A 185 11.09 20.86 -8.11
N PRO A 186 10.37 21.87 -8.62
CA PRO A 186 8.97 21.70 -9.03
C PRO A 186 8.77 20.69 -10.16
N ARG A 187 9.77 20.57 -11.06
CA ARG A 187 9.71 19.65 -12.20
C ARG A 187 9.87 18.18 -11.82
N ALA A 188 10.37 17.88 -10.63
CA ALA A 188 10.55 16.52 -10.15
C ALA A 188 9.21 15.85 -9.76
N PHE A 189 8.21 16.64 -9.37
CA PHE A 189 6.94 16.12 -8.87
C PHE A 189 6.00 15.66 -9.99
N LYS A 190 5.54 14.42 -9.90
CA LYS A 190 4.73 13.73 -10.90
C LYS A 190 3.52 13.07 -10.27
N ASN A 191 2.56 12.67 -11.09
CA ASN A 191 1.50 11.76 -10.70
C ASN A 191 1.57 10.48 -11.53
N VAL A 192 1.57 9.33 -10.84
CA VAL A 192 1.37 8.01 -11.45
C VAL A 192 0.31 7.30 -10.61
N THR A 193 -0.93 7.34 -11.07
CA THR A 193 -2.05 6.75 -10.35
C THR A 193 -1.89 5.23 -10.27
N ASN A 194 -2.07 4.66 -9.07
CA ASN A 194 -2.09 3.22 -8.88
C ASN A 194 -3.19 2.56 -9.71
N GLY A 195 -2.93 1.33 -10.11
CA GLY A 195 -3.88 0.46 -10.78
C GLY A 195 -3.78 -0.96 -10.27
N ILE A 196 -4.52 -1.86 -10.90
CA ILE A 196 -4.51 -3.29 -10.61
C ILE A 196 -4.29 -4.11 -11.87
N ALA A 197 -3.70 -5.29 -11.73
CA ALA A 197 -3.58 -6.25 -12.81
C ALA A 197 -4.92 -6.96 -13.00
N TYR A 198 -5.79 -6.44 -13.87
CA TYR A 198 -7.13 -7.01 -14.11
C TYR A 198 -7.08 -8.47 -14.60
N ARG A 199 -5.98 -8.89 -15.23
CA ARG A 199 -5.78 -10.29 -15.58
C ARG A 199 -5.78 -11.18 -14.35
N ARG A 200 -5.12 -10.77 -13.28
CA ARG A 200 -5.16 -11.48 -11.99
C ARG A 200 -6.52 -11.33 -11.32
N TRP A 201 -6.98 -10.08 -11.16
CA TRP A 201 -8.10 -9.73 -10.27
C TRP A 201 -9.49 -9.89 -10.92
N LEU A 202 -9.56 -10.20 -12.21
CA LEU A 202 -10.76 -10.61 -12.93
C LEU A 202 -10.57 -11.96 -13.60
N LEU A 203 -9.67 -12.06 -14.61
CA LEU A 203 -9.60 -13.24 -15.46
C LEU A 203 -9.24 -14.51 -14.67
N ALA A 204 -8.25 -14.44 -13.79
CA ALA A 204 -7.79 -15.59 -13.00
C ALA A 204 -8.65 -15.83 -11.76
N SER A 205 -9.03 -14.77 -11.01
CA SER A 205 -9.74 -14.92 -9.74
C SER A 205 -11.26 -15.11 -9.90
N ASN A 206 -11.85 -14.71 -11.02
CA ASN A 206 -13.30 -14.83 -11.27
C ASN A 206 -13.60 -15.42 -12.66
N PRO A 207 -13.31 -16.72 -12.88
CA PRO A 207 -13.52 -17.35 -14.17
C PRO A 207 -14.99 -17.36 -14.59
N GLY A 208 -15.95 -17.45 -13.64
CA GLY A 208 -17.38 -17.38 -13.95
C GLY A 208 -17.78 -16.03 -14.57
N LEU A 209 -17.34 -14.91 -13.96
CA LEU A 209 -17.58 -13.58 -14.52
C LEU A 209 -16.84 -13.40 -15.85
N THR A 210 -15.61 -13.91 -15.96
CA THR A 210 -14.83 -13.86 -17.20
C THR A 210 -15.57 -14.54 -18.34
N GLY A 211 -16.06 -15.76 -18.14
CA GLY A 211 -16.85 -16.49 -19.16
C GLY A 211 -18.12 -15.77 -19.55
N LEU A 212 -18.84 -15.18 -18.60
CA LEU A 212 -20.05 -14.39 -18.89
C LEU A 212 -19.73 -13.13 -19.72
N LEU A 213 -18.61 -12.46 -19.43
CA LEU A 213 -18.14 -11.32 -20.21
C LEU A 213 -17.73 -11.75 -21.63
N GLU A 214 -17.06 -12.89 -21.79
CA GLU A 214 -16.72 -13.44 -23.11
C GLU A 214 -17.96 -13.72 -23.95
N GLU A 215 -18.98 -14.35 -23.35
CA GLU A 215 -20.28 -14.59 -24.01
C GLU A 215 -20.93 -13.27 -24.46
N ALA A 216 -20.87 -12.24 -23.61
CA ALA A 216 -21.61 -11.00 -23.82
C ALA A 216 -20.93 -10.01 -24.78
N ILE A 217 -19.60 -9.86 -24.69
CA ILE A 217 -18.84 -8.79 -25.36
C ILE A 217 -17.62 -9.28 -26.16
N GLY A 218 -17.40 -10.61 -26.22
CA GLY A 218 -16.22 -11.22 -26.86
C GLY A 218 -14.98 -11.14 -25.95
N ASP A 219 -13.86 -11.64 -26.44
CA ASP A 219 -12.62 -11.81 -25.67
C ASP A 219 -11.64 -10.62 -25.73
N GLY A 220 -11.93 -9.59 -26.51
CA GLY A 220 -11.06 -8.43 -26.72
C GLY A 220 -10.67 -7.70 -25.42
N PHE A 221 -11.55 -7.72 -24.40
CA PHE A 221 -11.25 -7.13 -23.10
C PHE A 221 -10.06 -7.79 -22.37
N LYS A 222 -9.69 -9.01 -22.71
CA LYS A 222 -8.51 -9.70 -22.16
C LYS A 222 -7.21 -9.01 -22.55
N GLN A 223 -7.19 -8.36 -23.71
CA GLN A 223 -6.06 -7.58 -24.20
C GLN A 223 -6.22 -6.09 -23.90
N ASN A 224 -7.44 -5.58 -23.95
CA ASN A 224 -7.77 -4.18 -23.73
C ASN A 224 -8.92 -4.03 -22.74
N ALA A 225 -8.60 -3.73 -21.48
CA ALA A 225 -9.58 -3.57 -20.41
C ALA A 225 -10.66 -2.49 -20.70
N ALA A 226 -10.38 -1.50 -21.55
CA ALA A 226 -11.36 -0.49 -21.93
C ALA A 226 -12.59 -1.08 -22.63
N GLU A 227 -12.46 -2.26 -23.22
CA GLU A 227 -13.59 -2.96 -23.86
C GLU A 227 -14.64 -3.46 -22.87
N LEU A 228 -14.32 -3.58 -21.58
CA LEU A 228 -15.30 -3.86 -20.52
C LEU A 228 -16.47 -2.88 -20.54
N LYS A 229 -16.26 -1.63 -21.01
CA LYS A 229 -17.33 -0.65 -21.18
C LYS A 229 -18.46 -1.14 -22.10
N LYS A 230 -18.19 -2.04 -23.05
CA LYS A 230 -19.20 -2.62 -23.93
C LYS A 230 -20.26 -3.40 -23.14
N PHE A 231 -19.96 -3.82 -21.91
CA PHE A 231 -20.90 -4.54 -21.06
C PHE A 231 -22.02 -3.65 -20.51
N GLU A 232 -21.83 -2.32 -20.48
CA GLU A 232 -22.82 -1.33 -20.01
C GLU A 232 -24.17 -1.47 -20.69
N LYS A 233 -24.22 -1.90 -21.97
CA LYS A 233 -25.48 -2.11 -22.73
C LYS A 233 -26.43 -3.13 -22.10
N TYR A 234 -25.91 -4.00 -21.20
CA TYR A 234 -26.70 -5.01 -20.50
C TYR A 234 -27.22 -4.55 -19.12
N ALA A 235 -27.02 -3.30 -18.74
CA ALA A 235 -27.44 -2.81 -17.43
C ALA A 235 -28.96 -2.95 -17.14
N GLY A 236 -29.80 -2.99 -18.17
CA GLY A 236 -31.26 -3.23 -18.08
C GLY A 236 -31.71 -4.61 -18.54
N ASP A 237 -30.81 -5.51 -18.91
CA ASP A 237 -31.12 -6.84 -19.39
C ASP A 237 -31.34 -7.81 -18.21
N SER A 238 -32.60 -8.19 -17.97
CA SER A 238 -32.97 -9.05 -16.84
C SER A 238 -32.29 -10.43 -16.87
N VAL A 239 -32.10 -11.01 -18.07
CA VAL A 239 -31.43 -12.32 -18.21
C VAL A 239 -29.95 -12.21 -17.86
N MET A 240 -29.29 -11.13 -18.28
CA MET A 240 -27.90 -10.89 -17.94
C MET A 240 -27.71 -10.58 -16.45
N LEU A 241 -28.64 -9.82 -15.86
CA LEU A 241 -28.62 -9.53 -14.42
C LEU A 241 -28.81 -10.81 -13.59
N GLU A 242 -29.66 -11.72 -14.00
CA GLU A 242 -29.83 -13.03 -13.35
C GLU A 242 -28.56 -13.87 -13.46
N LYS A 243 -27.92 -13.95 -14.63
CA LYS A 243 -26.64 -14.64 -14.82
C LYS A 243 -25.53 -14.05 -13.93
N LEU A 244 -25.46 -12.72 -13.81
CA LEU A 244 -24.53 -12.03 -12.90
C LEU A 244 -24.78 -12.41 -11.44
N GLY A 245 -26.06 -12.43 -11.03
CA GLY A 245 -26.46 -12.86 -9.69
C GLY A 245 -26.05 -14.31 -9.40
N GLN A 246 -26.23 -15.21 -10.38
CA GLN A 246 -25.81 -16.61 -10.26
C GLN A 246 -24.28 -16.72 -10.10
N VAL A 247 -23.48 -16.05 -10.92
CA VAL A 247 -22.01 -16.02 -10.80
C VAL A 247 -21.60 -15.52 -9.42
N LYS A 248 -22.22 -14.43 -8.93
CA LYS A 248 -21.94 -13.90 -7.59
C LYS A 248 -22.24 -14.94 -6.51
N ARG A 249 -23.41 -15.58 -6.57
CA ARG A 249 -23.82 -16.60 -5.60
C ARG A 249 -22.86 -17.80 -5.61
N GLU A 250 -22.44 -18.27 -6.78
CA GLU A 250 -21.45 -19.35 -6.89
C GLU A 250 -20.13 -19.00 -6.22
N ASN A 251 -19.61 -17.79 -6.46
CA ASN A 251 -18.40 -17.30 -5.79
C ASN A 251 -18.57 -17.23 -4.25
N LYS A 252 -19.73 -16.82 -3.76
CA LYS A 252 -20.05 -16.80 -2.31
C LYS A 252 -20.06 -18.20 -1.73
N VAL A 253 -20.66 -19.18 -2.43
CA VAL A 253 -20.65 -20.59 -2.03
C VAL A 253 -19.22 -21.15 -2.01
N LEU A 254 -18.41 -20.87 -3.03
CA LEU A 254 -17.00 -21.29 -3.07
C LEU A 254 -16.19 -20.71 -1.92
N PHE A 255 -16.39 -19.42 -1.61
CA PHE A 255 -15.72 -18.78 -0.48
C PHE A 255 -16.19 -19.35 0.87
N ALA A 256 -17.50 -19.57 1.05
CA ALA A 256 -18.06 -20.15 2.27
C ALA A 256 -17.49 -21.57 2.52
N ASN A 257 -17.46 -22.41 1.50
CA ASN A 257 -16.88 -23.76 1.57
C ASN A 257 -15.37 -23.72 1.90
N TYR A 258 -14.63 -22.79 1.30
CA TYR A 258 -13.22 -22.59 1.61
C TYR A 258 -13.03 -22.21 3.08
N LEU A 259 -13.80 -21.24 3.57
CA LEU A 259 -13.70 -20.76 4.94
C LEU A 259 -14.04 -21.86 5.96
N GLN A 260 -15.11 -22.62 5.70
CA GLN A 260 -15.49 -23.77 6.52
C GLN A 260 -14.36 -24.79 6.59
N LYS A 261 -13.78 -25.14 5.45
CA LYS A 261 -12.69 -26.13 5.36
C LYS A 261 -11.41 -25.64 6.06
N ALA A 262 -11.09 -24.36 5.91
CA ALA A 262 -9.84 -23.79 6.41
C ALA A 262 -9.89 -23.47 7.91
N THR A 263 -11.03 -23.01 8.42
CA THR A 263 -11.17 -22.43 9.76
C THR A 263 -12.31 -23.06 10.61
N GLY A 264 -13.15 -23.89 10.02
CA GLY A 264 -14.37 -24.40 10.65
C GLY A 264 -15.52 -23.39 10.75
N GLN A 265 -15.34 -22.14 10.30
CA GLN A 265 -16.38 -21.11 10.35
C GLN A 265 -17.41 -21.33 9.24
N LEU A 266 -18.68 -21.28 9.65
CA LEU A 266 -19.83 -21.36 8.73
C LEU A 266 -20.33 -19.95 8.45
N ILE A 267 -20.54 -19.61 7.19
CA ILE A 267 -21.21 -18.37 6.76
C ILE A 267 -22.32 -18.73 5.78
N ASP A 268 -23.38 -17.92 5.80
CA ASP A 268 -24.50 -18.08 4.90
C ASP A 268 -24.20 -17.39 3.55
N PRO A 269 -24.08 -18.12 2.43
CA PRO A 269 -23.83 -17.51 1.13
C PRO A 269 -25.02 -16.68 0.61
N ASP A 270 -26.18 -16.76 1.21
CA ASP A 270 -27.34 -15.93 0.85
C ASP A 270 -27.40 -14.61 1.65
N SER A 271 -26.57 -14.44 2.69
CA SER A 271 -26.39 -13.14 3.38
C SER A 271 -25.57 -12.16 2.55
N ILE A 272 -25.77 -10.85 2.71
CA ILE A 272 -24.90 -9.84 2.09
C ILE A 272 -23.47 -9.94 2.66
N PHE A 273 -22.48 -10.09 1.80
CA PHE A 273 -21.07 -10.07 2.20
C PHE A 273 -20.53 -8.64 2.15
N ASP A 274 -20.44 -8.03 3.33
CA ASP A 274 -19.88 -6.69 3.57
C ASP A 274 -18.43 -6.81 4.03
N CYS A 275 -17.50 -6.27 3.25
CA CYS A 275 -16.07 -6.56 3.38
C CYS A 275 -15.24 -5.33 3.68
N GLN A 276 -14.48 -5.36 4.78
CA GLN A 276 -13.45 -4.38 5.10
C GLN A 276 -12.10 -5.07 5.31
N VAL A 277 -11.36 -5.27 4.22
CA VAL A 277 -10.09 -5.99 4.21
C VAL A 277 -8.93 -5.06 3.85
N LYS A 278 -8.21 -4.62 4.86
CA LYS A 278 -7.09 -3.69 4.80
C LYS A 278 -6.30 -3.73 6.12
N ARG A 279 -5.04 -3.29 6.13
CA ARG A 279 -4.27 -3.21 7.39
C ARG A 279 -5.06 -2.48 8.47
N MET A 280 -4.98 -2.96 9.72
CA MET A 280 -5.62 -2.29 10.84
C MET A 280 -4.90 -0.97 11.14
N HIS A 281 -5.65 0.13 11.05
CA HIS A 281 -5.11 1.46 11.33
C HIS A 281 -6.25 2.41 11.69
N GLU A 282 -5.99 3.37 12.60
CA GLU A 282 -7.00 4.33 13.06
C GLU A 282 -7.61 5.14 11.91
N TYR A 283 -6.81 5.63 10.97
CA TYR A 283 -7.32 6.43 9.86
C TYR A 283 -8.22 5.64 8.88
N LYS A 284 -8.10 4.30 8.84
CA LYS A 284 -8.94 3.42 8.00
C LYS A 284 -10.32 3.15 8.62
N ARG A 285 -10.48 3.52 9.88
CA ARG A 285 -11.76 3.56 10.63
C ARG A 285 -12.51 2.22 10.72
N GLN A 286 -11.80 1.08 10.82
CA GLN A 286 -12.45 -0.21 11.08
C GLN A 286 -13.27 -0.18 12.37
N HIS A 287 -12.87 0.61 13.36
CA HIS A 287 -13.65 0.83 14.59
C HIS A 287 -15.01 1.52 14.32
N LEU A 288 -15.10 2.40 13.32
CA LEU A 288 -16.37 3.02 12.93
C LEU A 288 -17.34 1.98 12.35
N ASN A 289 -16.85 1.07 11.49
CA ASN A 289 -17.64 -0.05 11.00
C ASN A 289 -18.07 -0.98 12.14
N ALA A 290 -17.17 -1.30 13.09
CA ALA A 290 -17.53 -2.09 14.27
C ALA A 290 -18.62 -1.41 15.12
N LEU A 291 -18.62 -0.08 15.25
CA LEU A 291 -19.69 0.67 15.94
C LEU A 291 -21.00 0.62 15.14
N ASN A 292 -20.95 0.68 13.80
CA ASN A 292 -22.14 0.48 12.97
C ASN A 292 -22.74 -0.91 13.18
N ILE A 293 -21.92 -1.95 13.19
CA ILE A 293 -22.37 -3.33 13.45
C ILE A 293 -22.97 -3.45 14.86
N ALA A 294 -22.37 -2.82 15.86
CA ALA A 294 -22.90 -2.80 17.21
C ALA A 294 -24.27 -2.09 17.29
N ALA A 295 -24.47 -1.02 16.52
CA ALA A 295 -25.76 -0.34 16.44
C ALA A 295 -26.83 -1.24 15.78
N GLU A 296 -26.49 -1.93 14.68
CA GLU A 296 -27.41 -2.91 14.06
C GLU A 296 -27.73 -4.07 15.00
N TYR A 297 -26.74 -4.59 15.72
CA TYR A 297 -26.95 -5.63 16.74
C TYR A 297 -27.94 -5.18 17.81
N LEU A 298 -27.77 -3.98 18.38
CA LEU A 298 -28.68 -3.43 19.39
C LEU A 298 -30.07 -3.18 18.82
N TYR A 299 -30.17 -2.70 17.59
CA TYR A 299 -31.45 -2.52 16.90
C TYR A 299 -32.21 -3.85 16.78
N LEU A 300 -31.55 -4.89 16.24
CA LEU A 300 -32.15 -6.22 16.07
C LEU A 300 -32.52 -6.87 17.40
N LYS A 301 -31.71 -6.70 18.44
CA LYS A 301 -32.00 -7.20 19.78
C LYS A 301 -33.24 -6.58 20.37
N ASN A 302 -33.47 -5.27 20.16
CA ASN A 302 -34.63 -4.56 20.65
C ASN A 302 -35.85 -4.73 19.72
N ASN A 303 -35.68 -5.19 18.49
CA ASN A 303 -36.72 -5.39 17.50
C ASN A 303 -36.58 -6.78 16.83
N PRO A 304 -36.82 -7.90 17.55
CA PRO A 304 -36.54 -9.24 17.06
C PRO A 304 -37.35 -9.64 15.82
N ASN A 305 -38.51 -9.00 15.62
CA ASN A 305 -39.41 -9.23 14.48
C ASN A 305 -39.20 -8.26 13.32
N ALA A 306 -38.17 -7.38 13.38
CA ALA A 306 -37.87 -6.48 12.29
C ALA A 306 -37.47 -7.29 11.05
N GLU A 307 -37.97 -6.85 9.88
CA GLU A 307 -37.46 -7.31 8.60
C GLU A 307 -36.01 -6.84 8.47
N PHE A 308 -35.13 -7.78 8.16
CA PHE A 308 -33.69 -7.51 8.03
C PHE A 308 -33.07 -8.49 7.04
N THR A 309 -32.42 -7.97 6.03
CA THR A 309 -31.63 -8.79 5.10
C THR A 309 -30.38 -9.30 5.82
N PRO A 310 -30.16 -10.61 5.91
CA PRO A 310 -28.99 -11.16 6.58
C PRO A 310 -27.67 -10.56 6.06
N LYS A 311 -26.76 -10.23 6.97
CA LYS A 311 -25.43 -9.67 6.63
C LYS A 311 -24.31 -10.47 7.30
N THR A 312 -23.26 -10.71 6.55
CA THR A 312 -21.99 -11.22 7.04
C THR A 312 -20.92 -10.15 6.85
N TYR A 313 -20.49 -9.54 7.94
CA TYR A 313 -19.38 -8.59 7.96
C TYR A 313 -18.04 -9.33 7.97
N ILE A 314 -17.21 -9.09 6.98
CA ILE A 314 -15.95 -9.79 6.80
C ILE A 314 -14.78 -8.81 6.97
N PHE A 315 -14.03 -8.98 8.05
CA PHE A 315 -12.81 -8.23 8.31
C PHE A 315 -11.58 -9.08 7.98
N GLY A 316 -10.57 -8.46 7.39
CA GLY A 316 -9.26 -9.06 7.18
C GLY A 316 -8.19 -7.99 7.37
N ALA A 317 -7.46 -8.06 8.49
CA ALA A 317 -6.50 -7.04 8.83
C ALA A 317 -5.33 -7.61 9.63
N LYS A 318 -4.14 -7.06 9.38
CA LYS A 318 -2.94 -7.28 10.20
C LYS A 318 -2.56 -5.98 10.86
N ALA A 319 -2.12 -6.03 12.13
CA ALA A 319 -1.58 -4.91 12.87
C ALA A 319 -0.06 -5.04 13.00
N ALA A 320 0.66 -3.92 13.00
CA ALA A 320 2.06 -3.92 13.40
C ALA A 320 2.20 -4.43 14.84
N PRO A 321 3.25 -5.19 15.19
CA PRO A 321 3.40 -5.82 16.51
C PRO A 321 3.27 -4.86 17.69
N GLY A 322 3.74 -3.61 17.53
CA GLY A 322 3.69 -2.58 18.57
C GLY A 322 2.50 -1.64 18.51
N TYR A 323 1.63 -1.77 17.54
CA TYR A 323 0.50 -0.87 17.42
C TYR A 323 -0.64 -1.30 18.36
N TYR A 324 -0.55 -0.85 19.62
CA TYR A 324 -1.49 -1.24 20.68
C TYR A 324 -2.96 -0.98 20.30
N MET A 325 -3.29 0.24 19.82
CA MET A 325 -4.68 0.58 19.45
C MET A 325 -5.23 -0.32 18.34
N ALA A 326 -4.42 -0.61 17.32
CA ALA A 326 -4.83 -1.54 16.26
C ALA A 326 -5.15 -2.93 16.80
N LYS A 327 -4.35 -3.44 17.76
CA LYS A 327 -4.62 -4.73 18.43
C LYS A 327 -5.90 -4.68 19.26
N GLN A 328 -6.19 -3.55 19.95
CA GLN A 328 -7.46 -3.41 20.68
C GLN A 328 -8.67 -3.35 19.75
N MET A 329 -8.54 -2.70 18.57
CA MET A 329 -9.61 -2.73 17.56
C MET A 329 -9.88 -4.15 17.05
N ILE A 330 -8.84 -4.95 16.75
CA ILE A 330 -9.01 -6.36 16.40
C ILE A 330 -9.75 -7.11 17.50
N ARG A 331 -9.32 -6.93 18.75
CA ARG A 331 -9.95 -7.56 19.92
C ARG A 331 -11.42 -7.17 20.05
N MET A 332 -11.75 -5.89 19.86
CA MET A 332 -13.12 -5.39 19.91
C MET A 332 -14.00 -6.04 18.83
N ILE A 333 -13.53 -6.08 17.58
CA ILE A 333 -14.26 -6.70 16.46
C ILE A 333 -14.53 -8.19 16.75
N CYS A 334 -13.49 -8.93 17.18
CA CYS A 334 -13.62 -10.35 17.51
C CYS A 334 -14.58 -10.58 18.70
N LYS A 335 -14.54 -9.73 19.73
CA LYS A 335 -15.46 -9.83 20.88
C LYS A 335 -16.91 -9.51 20.50
N LEU A 336 -17.12 -8.49 19.66
CA LEU A 336 -18.45 -8.18 19.14
C LEU A 336 -18.99 -9.38 18.33
N GLY A 337 -18.17 -10.02 17.49
CA GLY A 337 -18.57 -11.22 16.76
C GLY A 337 -18.98 -12.37 17.69
N GLN A 338 -18.21 -12.64 18.73
CA GLN A 338 -18.56 -13.65 19.75
C GLN A 338 -19.88 -13.34 20.46
N MET A 339 -20.14 -12.06 20.77
CA MET A 339 -21.41 -11.65 21.39
C MET A 339 -22.60 -11.87 20.45
N ILE A 340 -22.45 -11.51 19.17
CA ILE A 340 -23.49 -11.70 18.15
C ILE A 340 -23.76 -13.19 17.93
N ASP A 341 -22.74 -14.02 17.79
CA ASP A 341 -22.89 -15.48 17.58
C ASP A 341 -23.59 -16.18 18.77
N ALA A 342 -23.40 -15.65 19.98
CA ALA A 342 -24.00 -16.19 21.21
C ALA A 342 -25.45 -15.75 21.42
N ASP A 343 -25.93 -14.69 20.76
CA ASP A 343 -27.27 -14.12 21.00
C ASP A 343 -28.31 -14.71 20.03
N PRO A 344 -29.27 -15.52 20.54
CA PRO A 344 -30.31 -16.13 19.70
C PRO A 344 -31.20 -15.11 18.97
N ALA A 345 -31.35 -13.88 19.50
CA ALA A 345 -32.22 -12.85 18.91
C ALA A 345 -31.72 -12.35 17.54
N VAL A 346 -30.44 -12.47 17.29
CA VAL A 346 -29.82 -12.00 16.04
C VAL A 346 -29.22 -13.12 15.19
N ARG A 347 -29.30 -14.37 15.69
CA ARG A 347 -28.78 -15.54 14.97
C ARG A 347 -29.42 -15.67 13.59
N GLY A 348 -28.60 -15.87 12.55
CA GLY A 348 -29.02 -15.96 11.15
C GLY A 348 -29.32 -14.61 10.48
N LYS A 349 -29.31 -13.50 11.24
CA LYS A 349 -29.47 -12.14 10.66
C LYS A 349 -28.13 -11.41 10.53
N LEU A 350 -27.27 -11.55 11.54
CA LEU A 350 -26.01 -10.80 11.62
C LEU A 350 -24.85 -11.72 11.99
N ARG A 351 -23.72 -11.57 11.32
CA ARG A 351 -22.51 -12.31 11.62
C ARG A 351 -21.27 -11.46 11.37
N ILE A 352 -20.21 -11.66 12.18
CA ILE A 352 -18.89 -11.11 11.95
C ILE A 352 -17.91 -12.26 11.71
N VAL A 353 -17.12 -12.16 10.65
CA VAL A 353 -16.00 -13.04 10.36
C VAL A 353 -14.71 -12.23 10.37
N TYR A 354 -13.74 -12.67 11.14
CA TYR A 354 -12.38 -12.10 11.10
C TYR A 354 -11.44 -13.09 10.41
N LEU A 355 -10.89 -12.68 9.27
CA LEU A 355 -9.96 -13.50 8.49
C LEU A 355 -8.55 -13.32 9.03
N GLU A 356 -8.02 -14.38 9.62
CA GLU A 356 -6.63 -14.42 10.05
C GLU A 356 -5.69 -14.48 8.84
N ASP A 357 -4.49 -13.93 9.01
CA ASP A 357 -3.43 -13.92 8.00
C ASP A 357 -3.88 -13.51 6.59
N TYR A 358 -4.75 -12.51 6.49
CA TYR A 358 -5.24 -12.01 5.20
C TYR A 358 -4.07 -11.71 4.25
N CYS A 359 -4.11 -12.32 3.07
CA CYS A 359 -3.06 -12.29 2.05
C CYS A 359 -3.65 -12.32 0.64
N VAL A 360 -2.79 -12.22 -0.38
CA VAL A 360 -3.21 -12.21 -1.80
C VAL A 360 -4.05 -13.43 -2.15
N THR A 361 -3.63 -14.64 -1.76
CA THR A 361 -4.37 -15.88 -2.05
C THR A 361 -5.78 -15.88 -1.47
N LEU A 362 -5.94 -15.35 -0.27
CA LEU A 362 -7.26 -15.22 0.37
C LEU A 362 -8.09 -14.12 -0.31
N SER A 363 -7.47 -13.02 -0.72
CA SER A 363 -8.16 -11.95 -1.41
C SER A 363 -8.67 -12.35 -2.81
N GLU A 364 -7.95 -13.20 -3.54
CA GLU A 364 -8.40 -13.75 -4.84
C GLU A 364 -9.70 -14.54 -4.74
N ARG A 365 -9.98 -15.12 -3.57
CA ARG A 365 -11.23 -15.86 -3.29
C ARG A 365 -12.34 -14.95 -2.77
N LEU A 366 -11.98 -13.96 -1.95
CA LEU A 366 -12.93 -13.06 -1.31
C LEU A 366 -13.46 -12.00 -2.26
N MET A 367 -12.60 -11.39 -3.10
CA MET A 367 -12.99 -10.28 -3.98
C MET A 367 -14.18 -10.65 -4.91
N PRO A 368 -14.19 -11.82 -5.57
CA PRO A 368 -15.34 -12.25 -6.37
C PRO A 368 -16.63 -12.49 -5.56
N ALA A 369 -16.50 -12.87 -4.30
CA ALA A 369 -17.63 -13.20 -3.42
C ALA A 369 -18.28 -11.99 -2.76
N SER A 370 -17.59 -10.83 -2.74
CA SER A 370 -18.02 -9.65 -1.99
C SER A 370 -19.11 -8.87 -2.72
N GLU A 371 -20.03 -8.26 -1.96
CA GLU A 371 -21.12 -7.42 -2.48
C GLU A 371 -20.94 -5.97 -2.05
N VAL A 372 -20.46 -5.72 -0.82
CA VAL A 372 -20.17 -4.38 -0.31
C VAL A 372 -18.70 -4.29 0.05
N SER A 373 -18.09 -3.17 -0.31
CA SER A 373 -16.68 -2.87 -0.06
C SER A 373 -16.55 -1.60 0.80
N GLU A 374 -16.17 -1.77 2.06
CA GLU A 374 -16.02 -0.66 3.00
C GLU A 374 -14.77 0.18 2.72
N GLN A 375 -14.98 1.38 2.17
CA GLN A 375 -13.94 2.34 1.81
C GLN A 375 -14.13 3.66 2.60
N ILE A 376 -14.02 3.56 3.93
CA ILE A 376 -14.39 4.61 4.88
C ILE A 376 -13.20 5.29 5.57
N SER A 377 -12.00 5.25 4.98
CA SER A 377 -10.85 6.00 5.50
C SER A 377 -11.15 7.48 5.64
N LEU A 378 -10.52 8.16 6.60
CA LEU A 378 -10.67 9.60 6.76
C LEU A 378 -10.27 10.32 5.46
N ALA A 379 -11.04 11.31 5.06
CA ALA A 379 -10.80 12.06 3.84
C ALA A 379 -9.36 12.63 3.80
N GLY A 380 -8.68 12.46 2.65
CA GLY A 380 -7.33 12.96 2.46
C GLY A 380 -6.22 12.15 3.15
N THR A 381 -6.52 11.01 3.79
CA THR A 381 -5.50 10.18 4.47
C THR A 381 -5.15 8.89 3.74
N GLU A 382 -5.99 8.42 2.81
CA GLU A 382 -5.71 7.28 1.95
C GLU A 382 -5.08 7.78 0.64
N ALA A 383 -3.78 7.56 0.46
CA ALA A 383 -3.04 8.04 -0.71
C ALA A 383 -3.59 7.49 -2.03
N SER A 384 -3.83 6.20 -2.09
CA SER A 384 -4.56 5.52 -3.17
C SER A 384 -4.90 4.10 -2.73
N GLY A 385 -6.17 3.81 -2.52
CA GLY A 385 -6.64 2.43 -2.34
C GLY A 385 -6.55 1.63 -3.65
N THR A 386 -6.20 0.35 -3.56
CA THR A 386 -6.28 -0.60 -4.69
C THR A 386 -7.30 -1.70 -4.45
N GLY A 387 -7.66 -1.97 -3.19
CA GLY A 387 -8.73 -2.90 -2.84
C GLY A 387 -10.07 -2.52 -3.44
N ASN A 388 -10.44 -1.24 -3.38
CA ASN A 388 -11.64 -0.70 -4.01
C ASN A 388 -11.72 -1.05 -5.51
N MET A 389 -10.63 -0.90 -6.26
CA MET A 389 -10.58 -1.22 -7.69
C MET A 389 -10.85 -2.72 -7.94
N LYS A 390 -10.29 -3.60 -7.09
CA LYS A 390 -10.48 -5.06 -7.17
C LYS A 390 -11.92 -5.46 -6.86
N PHE A 391 -12.51 -4.88 -5.82
CA PHE A 391 -13.90 -5.10 -5.44
C PHE A 391 -14.86 -4.63 -6.53
N MET A 392 -14.71 -3.39 -7.02
CA MET A 392 -15.55 -2.84 -8.09
C MET A 392 -15.45 -3.67 -9.37
N LEU A 393 -14.26 -4.14 -9.76
CA LEU A 393 -14.05 -4.97 -10.94
C LEU A 393 -14.79 -6.32 -10.83
N ASN A 394 -15.05 -6.79 -9.61
CA ASN A 394 -15.80 -8.00 -9.31
C ASN A 394 -17.27 -7.74 -8.93
N GLY A 395 -17.78 -6.52 -9.17
CA GLY A 395 -19.18 -6.17 -8.99
C GLY A 395 -19.60 -5.88 -7.54
N ALA A 396 -18.65 -5.56 -6.63
CA ALA A 396 -18.98 -5.01 -5.31
C ALA A 396 -19.14 -3.49 -5.39
N ILE A 397 -20.03 -2.94 -4.56
CA ILE A 397 -20.30 -1.50 -4.42
C ILE A 397 -19.65 -0.93 -3.16
#